data_40aa7c0dc0bdbd390939b18825f279a1
#
_entry.id   40aa7c0dc0bdbd390939b18825f279a1
#
_cell.length_a   1.000
_cell.length_b   1.000
_cell.length_c   1.000
_cell.angle_alpha   90.00
_cell.angle_beta   90.00
_cell.angle_gamma   90.00
#
_symmetry.space_group_name_H-M   'P 1'
#
loop_
_entity.id
_entity.type
_entity.pdbx_description
1 polymer ?
#
loop_
_entity_poly.entity_id
_entity_poly.type
_entity_poly.pdbx_seq_one_letter_code
_entity_poly.pdbx_strand_id
1 'polypeptide(L)'
;MAKNFIWGPDGRLPHIEDHTKRKLEVLKSYLDIYFDTVVRNPAQDRLNITLVDGFSGGGAYADGAETRSGSPLVLLSAVEQAAVRLNERREKPLKINARFIFVDDEFEHVAALRRELKSRDYAEDDPRITIYHGTFVDHLPAILQKITKTQIKGRSIFFLDQFGYSDVPMSAIRTIFNSLDRSEVVLNFAIDSLLNYLQDASAELELYRQFGVDARFISDWKQRKDEKMGRALTQRALMAHIHANSGAKFFTPFMLWSRTDNRWMMLAHLSQHQAARDKMLGVHWQKQNSFTHAGPGGLFNLGYDARLKESCDSFFSFSEIDRTKLSRELINALPSEIHRIMHGGQLEIGRLLAEIGNRTAGTNEDIFEVLSELAQARELEVLSSIGRPKRAGTKISIKDRLILPSQPTLFFSKKF
;
A
#
# COMPACT_ATOMS: atom_id res chain seq x y z
N MET A 1 -26.32 6.23 -1.80
CA MET A 1 -26.44 6.90 -0.50
C MET A 1 -25.34 6.32 0.40
N ALA A 2 -24.44 7.16 0.88
CA ALA A 2 -23.46 6.72 1.86
C ALA A 2 -24.19 6.30 3.13
N LYS A 3 -23.95 5.11 3.64
CA LYS A 3 -24.42 4.73 4.97
C LYS A 3 -23.62 5.53 5.97
N ASN A 4 -24.24 6.51 6.63
CA ASN A 4 -23.62 7.19 7.74
C ASN A 4 -23.51 6.17 8.89
N PHE A 5 -22.27 5.79 9.24
CA PHE A 5 -22.02 5.08 10.48
C PHE A 5 -22.37 6.05 11.63
N ILE A 6 -23.29 5.65 12.49
CA ILE A 6 -23.77 6.51 13.58
C ILE A 6 -23.26 5.95 14.90
N TRP A 7 -22.32 6.67 15.52
CA TRP A 7 -21.98 6.46 16.93
C TRP A 7 -22.92 7.31 17.78
N GLY A 8 -23.88 6.65 18.41
CA GLY A 8 -24.90 7.35 19.18
C GLY A 8 -24.34 8.04 20.44
N PRO A 9 -24.96 9.13 20.89
CA PRO A 9 -24.61 9.80 22.14
C PRO A 9 -24.85 8.87 23.36
N ASP A 10 -25.71 7.88 23.22
CA ASP A 10 -26.04 6.83 24.18
C ASP A 10 -25.01 5.69 24.26
N GLY A 11 -23.91 5.79 23.51
CA GLY A 11 -22.87 4.76 23.42
C GLY A 11 -23.18 3.66 22.41
N ARG A 12 -24.23 3.79 21.60
CA ARG A 12 -24.53 2.83 20.52
C ARG A 12 -23.41 2.82 19.50
N LEU A 13 -22.92 1.61 19.20
CA LEU A 13 -21.88 1.38 18.20
C LEU A 13 -22.51 0.97 16.85
N PRO A 14 -22.02 1.49 15.72
CA PRO A 14 -22.42 1.02 14.42
C PRO A 14 -21.91 -0.40 14.18
N HIS A 15 -22.65 -1.18 13.40
CA HIS A 15 -22.22 -2.51 12.99
C HIS A 15 -21.04 -2.43 12.03
N ILE A 16 -19.98 -3.23 12.29
CA ILE A 16 -18.81 -3.29 11.42
C ILE A 16 -19.10 -4.13 10.18
N GLU A 17 -18.79 -3.58 9.02
CA GLU A 17 -18.93 -4.29 7.74
C GLU A 17 -17.70 -5.14 7.43
N ASP A 18 -17.87 -6.23 6.68
CA ASP A 18 -16.79 -7.18 6.36
C ASP A 18 -15.60 -6.52 5.65
N HIS A 19 -15.83 -5.58 4.75
CA HIS A 19 -14.77 -4.87 4.08
C HIS A 19 -13.97 -3.96 5.03
N THR A 20 -14.63 -3.38 6.04
CA THR A 20 -13.97 -2.60 7.10
C THR A 20 -13.10 -3.50 7.98
N LYS A 21 -13.60 -4.68 8.37
CA LYS A 21 -12.80 -5.69 9.10
C LYS A 21 -11.51 -6.01 8.33
N ARG A 22 -11.62 -6.29 7.03
CA ARG A 22 -10.47 -6.62 6.18
C ARG A 22 -9.46 -5.48 6.07
N LYS A 23 -9.93 -4.23 5.90
CA LYS A 23 -9.04 -3.06 5.89
C LYS A 23 -8.25 -2.94 7.20
N LEU A 24 -8.91 -3.09 8.34
CA LEU A 24 -8.28 -3.03 9.67
C LEU A 24 -7.30 -4.19 9.89
N GLU A 25 -7.60 -5.38 9.41
CA GLU A 25 -6.69 -6.53 9.46
C GLU A 25 -5.42 -6.31 8.62
N VAL A 26 -5.56 -5.72 7.44
CA VAL A 26 -4.40 -5.36 6.60
C VAL A 26 -3.57 -4.28 7.29
N LEU A 27 -4.21 -3.23 7.81
CA LEU A 27 -3.55 -2.17 8.55
C LEU A 27 -2.75 -2.73 9.73
N LYS A 28 -3.38 -3.56 10.57
CA LYS A 28 -2.71 -4.21 11.71
C LYS A 28 -1.53 -5.05 11.27
N SER A 29 -1.72 -5.95 10.29
CA SER A 29 -0.66 -6.83 9.80
C SER A 29 0.50 -6.04 9.19
N TYR A 30 0.19 -4.94 8.50
CA TYR A 30 1.22 -4.06 7.95
C TYR A 30 2.03 -3.39 9.07
N LEU A 31 1.38 -2.84 10.09
CA LEU A 31 2.06 -2.20 11.21
C LEU A 31 2.96 -3.17 11.97
N ASP A 32 2.53 -4.42 12.19
CA ASP A 32 3.34 -5.45 12.82
C ASP A 32 4.65 -5.68 12.05
N ILE A 33 4.58 -5.87 10.73
CA ILE A 33 5.75 -6.06 9.86
C ILE A 33 6.57 -4.77 9.75
N TYR A 34 5.91 -3.62 9.72
CA TYR A 34 6.55 -2.31 9.63
C TYR A 34 7.51 -2.08 10.80
N PHE A 35 7.04 -2.26 12.04
CA PHE A 35 7.86 -2.07 13.23
C PHE A 35 9.08 -3.00 13.22
N ASP A 36 8.90 -4.27 12.90
CA ASP A 36 10.01 -5.23 12.79
C ASP A 36 11.01 -4.85 11.69
N THR A 37 10.53 -4.20 10.62
CA THR A 37 11.36 -3.78 9.49
C THR A 37 12.19 -2.54 9.80
N VAL A 38 11.60 -1.52 10.45
CA VAL A 38 12.27 -0.23 10.68
C VAL A 38 13.21 -0.23 11.87
N VAL A 39 13.18 -1.29 12.70
CA VAL A 39 13.98 -1.42 13.92
C VAL A 39 14.94 -2.63 13.86
N ARG A 40 15.42 -2.96 12.66
CA ARG A 40 16.33 -4.11 12.48
C ARG A 40 17.70 -3.95 13.12
N ASN A 41 18.17 -2.70 13.29
CA ASN A 41 19.47 -2.45 13.91
C ASN A 41 19.41 -2.67 15.43
N PRO A 42 20.12 -3.66 16.00
CA PRO A 42 20.11 -3.91 17.46
C PRO A 42 20.60 -2.72 18.29
N ALA A 43 21.45 -1.88 17.72
CA ALA A 43 22.00 -0.69 18.40
C ALA A 43 21.01 0.49 18.45
N GLN A 44 19.92 0.43 17.68
CA GLN A 44 18.91 1.48 17.67
C GLN A 44 18.14 1.46 19.01
N ASP A 45 18.13 2.58 19.72
CA ASP A 45 17.48 2.75 21.03
C ASP A 45 16.21 3.60 20.95
N ARG A 46 15.92 4.19 19.80
CA ARG A 46 14.75 5.07 19.64
C ARG A 46 14.12 4.94 18.26
N LEU A 47 12.78 4.96 18.23
CA LEU A 47 11.97 5.11 17.02
C LEU A 47 11.00 6.28 17.23
N ASN A 48 11.10 7.31 16.41
CA ASN A 48 10.13 8.41 16.37
C ASN A 48 9.13 8.15 15.23
N ILE A 49 7.83 8.12 15.55
CA ILE A 49 6.77 7.87 14.57
C ILE A 49 5.51 8.67 14.89
N THR A 50 4.87 9.21 13.86
CA THR A 50 3.50 9.76 13.95
C THR A 50 2.56 8.90 13.11
N LEU A 51 1.48 8.46 13.71
CA LEU A 51 0.39 7.75 13.06
C LEU A 51 -0.80 8.69 12.93
N VAL A 52 -1.26 8.90 11.71
CA VAL A 52 -2.36 9.83 11.40
C VAL A 52 -3.52 9.01 10.85
N ASP A 53 -4.69 9.17 11.43
CA ASP A 53 -5.94 8.65 10.91
C ASP A 53 -6.81 9.83 10.49
N GLY A 54 -7.00 9.97 9.19
CA GLY A 54 -7.72 11.12 8.60
C GLY A 54 -9.23 10.99 8.61
N PHE A 55 -9.77 9.82 8.99
CA PHE A 55 -11.21 9.49 9.02
C PHE A 55 -11.48 8.54 10.19
N SER A 56 -11.22 9.01 11.41
CA SER A 56 -11.07 8.18 12.59
C SER A 56 -12.35 7.52 13.09
N GLY A 57 -13.50 8.05 12.74
CA GLY A 57 -14.78 7.59 13.28
C GLY A 57 -14.82 7.65 14.81
N GLY A 58 -15.73 6.91 15.42
CA GLY A 58 -15.90 6.84 16.88
C GLY A 58 -15.02 5.81 17.58
N GLY A 59 -14.06 5.18 16.90
CA GLY A 59 -13.03 4.33 17.51
C GLY A 59 -13.41 2.86 17.72
N ALA A 60 -14.69 2.50 17.82
CA ALA A 60 -15.14 1.12 18.02
C ALA A 60 -16.41 0.80 17.22
N TYR A 61 -16.65 -0.49 16.98
CA TYR A 61 -17.78 -1.03 16.23
C TYR A 61 -18.43 -2.20 16.95
N ALA A 62 -19.70 -2.46 16.70
CA ALA A 62 -20.39 -3.68 17.10
C ALA A 62 -20.15 -4.79 16.05
N ASP A 63 -19.80 -5.99 16.49
CA ASP A 63 -19.65 -7.21 15.69
C ASP A 63 -20.42 -8.35 16.34
N GLY A 64 -21.73 -8.41 16.10
CA GLY A 64 -22.63 -9.26 16.86
C GLY A 64 -22.69 -8.86 18.33
N ALA A 65 -22.31 -9.76 19.22
CA ALA A 65 -22.22 -9.50 20.66
C ALA A 65 -20.87 -8.91 21.11
N GLU A 66 -19.87 -8.85 20.22
CA GLU A 66 -18.54 -8.36 20.52
C GLU A 66 -18.36 -6.90 20.10
N THR A 67 -17.37 -6.23 20.73
CA THR A 67 -16.89 -4.92 20.30
C THR A 67 -15.58 -5.07 19.54
N ARG A 68 -15.49 -4.47 18.35
CA ARG A 68 -14.29 -4.44 17.52
C ARG A 68 -13.64 -3.06 17.54
N SER A 69 -12.33 -3.06 17.66
CA SER A 69 -11.52 -1.84 17.56
C SER A 69 -11.58 -1.27 16.15
N GLY A 70 -11.83 0.04 16.06
CA GLY A 70 -11.64 0.83 14.85
C GLY A 70 -10.18 1.20 14.63
N SER A 71 -9.90 1.93 13.55
CA SER A 71 -8.54 2.32 13.18
C SER A 71 -7.76 3.06 14.27
N PRO A 72 -8.32 4.02 15.05
CA PRO A 72 -7.57 4.67 16.12
C PRO A 72 -7.03 3.68 17.16
N LEU A 73 -7.87 2.74 17.59
CA LEU A 73 -7.48 1.75 18.59
C LEU A 73 -6.53 0.69 18.02
N VAL A 74 -6.65 0.36 16.74
CA VAL A 74 -5.69 -0.51 16.04
C VAL A 74 -4.32 0.15 15.98
N LEU A 75 -4.25 1.45 15.69
CA LEU A 75 -3.00 2.21 15.66
C LEU A 75 -2.33 2.27 17.04
N LEU A 76 -3.09 2.54 18.09
CA LEU A 76 -2.61 2.59 19.48
C LEU A 76 -2.08 1.23 19.92
N SER A 77 -2.89 0.18 19.79
CA SER A 77 -2.53 -1.17 20.22
C SER A 77 -1.35 -1.75 19.42
N ALA A 78 -1.21 -1.42 18.14
CA ALA A 78 -0.09 -1.88 17.33
C ALA A 78 1.26 -1.34 17.85
N VAL A 79 1.29 -0.08 18.29
CA VAL A 79 2.49 0.51 18.90
C VAL A 79 2.82 -0.13 20.25
N GLU A 80 1.82 -0.34 21.08
CA GLU A 80 1.99 -0.96 22.41
C GLU A 80 2.49 -2.41 22.28
N GLN A 81 1.86 -3.20 21.41
CA GLN A 81 2.28 -4.57 21.12
C GLN A 81 3.70 -4.62 20.51
N ALA A 82 4.03 -3.70 19.60
CA ALA A 82 5.36 -3.61 19.05
C ALA A 82 6.41 -3.25 20.11
N ALA A 83 6.10 -2.35 21.04
CA ALA A 83 7.00 -1.95 22.11
C ALA A 83 7.35 -3.15 23.03
N VAL A 84 6.38 -3.99 23.34
CA VAL A 84 6.60 -5.22 24.12
C VAL A 84 7.42 -6.22 23.29
N ARG A 85 6.90 -6.64 22.14
CA ARG A 85 7.50 -7.68 21.29
C ARG A 85 8.94 -7.39 20.90
N LEU A 86 9.24 -6.14 20.53
CA LEU A 86 10.59 -5.75 20.11
C LEU A 86 11.58 -5.73 21.28
N ASN A 87 11.13 -5.39 22.49
CA ASN A 87 12.01 -5.33 23.66
C ASN A 87 12.27 -6.70 24.28
N GLU A 88 11.40 -7.70 24.13
CA GLU A 88 11.63 -9.08 24.57
C GLU A 88 12.90 -9.70 23.98
N ARG A 89 13.34 -9.25 22.81
CA ARG A 89 14.48 -9.82 22.05
C ARG A 89 15.70 -8.92 22.02
N ARG A 90 15.73 -7.84 22.82
CA ARG A 90 16.80 -6.84 22.75
C ARG A 90 17.49 -6.67 24.11
N GLU A 91 18.83 -6.69 24.07
CA GLU A 91 19.63 -6.33 25.24
C GLU A 91 19.54 -4.82 25.54
N LYS A 92 19.54 -4.00 24.49
CA LYS A 92 19.35 -2.54 24.60
C LYS A 92 17.89 -2.17 24.41
N PRO A 93 17.21 -1.61 25.43
CA PRO A 93 15.81 -1.22 25.31
C PRO A 93 15.57 -0.21 24.17
N LEU A 94 14.52 -0.45 23.41
CA LEU A 94 14.03 0.45 22.36
C LEU A 94 12.87 1.29 22.91
N LYS A 95 12.98 2.60 22.83
CA LYS A 95 11.87 3.52 23.12
C LYS A 95 11.16 3.91 21.81
N ILE A 96 9.89 3.53 21.68
CA ILE A 96 9.02 3.99 20.61
C ILE A 96 8.35 5.29 21.05
N ASN A 97 8.77 6.42 20.50
CA ASN A 97 8.15 7.72 20.71
C ASN A 97 7.05 7.90 19.65
N ALA A 98 5.89 7.31 19.90
CA ALA A 98 4.74 7.41 19.01
C ALA A 98 3.90 8.65 19.33
N ARG A 99 3.34 9.28 18.30
CA ARG A 99 2.29 10.28 18.36
C ARG A 99 1.13 9.85 17.47
N PHE A 100 -0.07 10.19 17.89
CA PHE A 100 -1.30 9.81 17.21
C PHE A 100 -2.09 11.08 16.90
N ILE A 101 -2.55 11.20 15.67
CA ILE A 101 -3.38 12.30 15.23
C ILE A 101 -4.62 11.70 14.59
N PHE A 102 -5.78 11.99 15.17
CA PHE A 102 -7.08 11.52 14.72
C PHE A 102 -7.88 12.70 14.21
N VAL A 103 -8.50 12.55 13.05
CA VAL A 103 -9.32 13.59 12.42
C VAL A 103 -10.66 12.97 12.01
N ASP A 104 -11.74 13.67 12.31
CA ASP A 104 -13.06 13.31 11.81
C ASP A 104 -13.91 14.60 11.68
N ASP A 105 -14.72 14.68 10.64
CA ASP A 105 -15.55 15.87 10.35
C ASP A 105 -16.88 15.86 11.10
N GLU A 106 -17.28 14.72 11.66
CA GLU A 106 -18.50 14.59 12.44
C GLU A 106 -18.22 14.77 13.94
N PHE A 107 -18.89 15.74 14.55
CA PHE A 107 -18.74 16.03 16.00
C PHE A 107 -19.05 14.80 16.88
N GLU A 108 -20.09 14.05 16.54
CA GLU A 108 -20.52 12.88 17.28
C GLU A 108 -19.48 11.76 17.25
N HIS A 109 -18.75 11.61 16.12
CA HIS A 109 -17.66 10.65 15.99
C HIS A 109 -16.51 11.04 16.89
N VAL A 110 -16.10 12.30 16.88
CA VAL A 110 -15.06 12.82 17.78
C VAL A 110 -15.42 12.63 19.24
N ALA A 111 -16.68 12.93 19.62
CA ALA A 111 -17.17 12.72 20.99
C ALA A 111 -17.16 11.23 21.37
N ALA A 112 -17.56 10.34 20.46
CA ALA A 112 -17.51 8.90 20.68
C ALA A 112 -16.08 8.39 20.84
N LEU A 113 -15.15 8.83 19.99
CA LEU A 113 -13.73 8.48 20.09
C LEU A 113 -13.14 8.89 21.45
N ARG A 114 -13.44 10.09 21.95
CA ARG A 114 -12.99 10.55 23.26
C ARG A 114 -13.53 9.65 24.40
N ARG A 115 -14.82 9.26 24.33
CA ARG A 115 -15.41 8.32 25.30
C ARG A 115 -14.72 6.96 25.25
N GLU A 116 -14.47 6.44 24.02
CA GLU A 116 -13.84 5.14 23.83
C GLU A 116 -12.38 5.13 24.34
N LEU A 117 -11.62 6.18 24.09
CA LEU A 117 -10.26 6.32 24.63
C LEU A 117 -10.27 6.37 26.15
N LYS A 118 -11.18 7.14 26.75
CA LYS A 118 -11.32 7.22 28.21
C LYS A 118 -11.70 5.87 28.84
N SER A 119 -12.56 5.10 28.19
CA SER A 119 -12.95 3.76 28.67
C SER A 119 -11.81 2.74 28.66
N ARG A 120 -10.71 3.06 27.95
CA ARG A 120 -9.48 2.26 27.85
C ARG A 120 -8.29 2.89 28.57
N ASP A 121 -8.57 3.72 29.56
CA ASP A 121 -7.59 4.36 30.44
C ASP A 121 -6.59 5.31 29.74
N TYR A 122 -6.90 5.80 28.53
CA TYR A 122 -6.13 6.90 27.94
C TYR A 122 -6.56 8.21 28.62
N ALA A 123 -5.57 8.99 29.10
CA ALA A 123 -5.84 10.28 29.69
C ALA A 123 -6.40 11.25 28.62
N GLU A 124 -7.35 12.10 29.01
CA GLU A 124 -7.99 13.06 28.11
C GLU A 124 -6.98 14.06 27.53
N ASP A 125 -5.93 14.37 28.29
CA ASP A 125 -4.82 15.25 27.95
C ASP A 125 -3.52 14.50 27.58
N ASP A 126 -3.62 13.21 27.16
CA ASP A 126 -2.43 12.45 26.77
C ASP A 126 -1.64 13.20 25.68
N PRO A 127 -0.40 13.64 25.96
CA PRO A 127 0.38 14.48 25.05
C PRO A 127 0.76 13.76 23.75
N ARG A 128 0.55 12.44 23.68
CA ARG A 128 0.78 11.64 22.48
C ARG A 128 -0.39 11.70 21.51
N ILE A 129 -1.62 12.01 22.00
CA ILE A 129 -2.86 11.95 21.24
C ILE A 129 -3.34 13.36 20.90
N THR A 130 -3.69 13.58 19.65
CA THR A 130 -4.30 14.84 19.19
C THR A 130 -5.53 14.47 18.38
N ILE A 131 -6.67 15.07 18.71
CA ILE A 131 -7.93 14.85 17.99
C ILE A 131 -8.40 16.17 17.43
N TYR A 132 -8.61 16.21 16.10
CA TYR A 132 -9.16 17.34 15.39
C TYR A 132 -10.60 17.04 14.96
N HIS A 133 -11.48 18.04 15.09
CA HIS A 133 -12.80 18.04 14.51
C HIS A 133 -12.79 18.90 13.23
N GLY A 134 -13.15 18.33 12.10
CA GLY A 134 -13.15 18.95 10.79
C GLY A 134 -12.56 18.03 9.71
N THR A 135 -12.47 18.52 8.48
CA THR A 135 -11.97 17.69 7.37
C THR A 135 -10.46 17.46 7.47
N PHE A 136 -10.02 16.32 6.97
CA PHE A 136 -8.58 16.00 6.93
C PHE A 136 -7.78 17.06 6.16
N VAL A 137 -8.33 17.56 5.04
CA VAL A 137 -7.65 18.53 4.17
C VAL A 137 -7.45 19.88 4.87
N ASP A 138 -8.45 20.35 5.61
CA ASP A 138 -8.36 21.59 6.37
C ASP A 138 -7.30 21.52 7.47
N HIS A 139 -7.16 20.37 8.12
CA HIS A 139 -6.18 20.16 9.17
C HIS A 139 -4.80 19.74 8.68
N LEU A 140 -4.64 19.36 7.42
CA LEU A 140 -3.36 18.86 6.88
C LEU A 140 -2.17 19.82 7.12
N PRO A 141 -2.29 21.15 6.92
CA PRO A 141 -1.18 22.08 7.19
C PRO A 141 -0.73 22.04 8.66
N ALA A 142 -1.69 22.02 9.60
CA ALA A 142 -1.41 21.95 11.03
C ALA A 142 -0.78 20.60 11.43
N ILE A 143 -1.25 19.50 10.84
CA ILE A 143 -0.72 18.15 11.03
C ILE A 143 0.75 18.11 10.57
N LEU A 144 1.05 18.57 9.35
CA LEU A 144 2.41 18.58 8.82
C LEU A 144 3.33 19.47 9.67
N GLN A 145 2.88 20.65 10.08
CA GLN A 145 3.64 21.52 10.97
C GLN A 145 3.92 20.85 12.31
N LYS A 146 2.94 20.14 12.89
CA LYS A 146 3.12 19.42 14.15
C LYS A 146 4.14 18.27 14.01
N ILE A 147 4.06 17.50 12.93
CA ILE A 147 5.01 16.40 12.68
C ILE A 147 6.43 16.94 12.52
N THR A 148 6.63 17.96 11.69
CA THR A 148 7.96 18.52 11.43
C THR A 148 8.58 19.16 12.66
N LYS A 149 7.78 19.82 13.51
CA LYS A 149 8.26 20.43 14.75
C LYS A 149 8.59 19.42 15.85
N THR A 150 7.82 18.34 15.95
CA THR A 150 7.91 17.42 17.10
C THR A 150 8.73 16.17 16.83
N GLN A 151 8.88 15.78 15.58
CA GLN A 151 9.56 14.53 15.20
C GLN A 151 10.57 14.74 14.06
N ILE A 152 11.60 15.54 14.33
CA ILE A 152 12.69 15.75 13.38
C ILE A 152 13.28 14.39 12.96
N LYS A 153 13.30 14.13 11.65
CA LYS A 153 13.70 12.83 11.06
C LYS A 153 12.86 11.63 11.49
N GLY A 154 11.68 11.87 12.06
CA GLY A 154 10.70 10.82 12.37
C GLY A 154 10.10 10.18 11.11
N ARG A 155 9.30 9.17 11.33
CA ARG A 155 8.50 8.49 10.31
C ARG A 155 7.03 8.87 10.49
N SER A 156 6.25 8.80 9.42
CA SER A 156 4.81 9.01 9.51
C SER A 156 4.06 8.03 8.63
N ILE A 157 2.92 7.54 9.12
CA ILE A 157 1.98 6.74 8.35
C ILE A 157 0.63 7.43 8.44
N PHE A 158 0.04 7.69 7.28
CA PHE A 158 -1.30 8.24 7.14
C PHE A 158 -2.24 7.13 6.71
N PHE A 159 -3.26 6.88 7.51
CA PHE A 159 -4.38 6.02 7.18
C PHE A 159 -5.57 6.91 6.79
N LEU A 160 -5.97 6.85 5.52
CA LEU A 160 -6.97 7.73 4.93
C LEU A 160 -8.12 6.88 4.38
N ASP A 161 -9.04 6.50 5.28
CA ASP A 161 -10.19 5.64 4.97
C ASP A 161 -11.42 6.46 4.55
N GLN A 162 -11.29 7.27 3.50
CA GLN A 162 -12.39 8.06 2.98
C GLN A 162 -13.54 7.19 2.46
N PHE A 163 -14.78 7.66 2.63
CA PHE A 163 -15.98 6.96 2.16
C PHE A 163 -16.17 7.00 0.64
N GLY A 164 -15.65 8.01 0.00
CA GLY A 164 -15.80 8.27 -1.42
C GLY A 164 -14.47 8.23 -2.18
N TYR A 165 -14.32 9.21 -3.04
CA TYR A 165 -13.11 9.43 -3.83
C TYR A 165 -12.68 10.91 -3.85
N SER A 166 -13.44 11.81 -3.22
CA SER A 166 -13.31 13.28 -3.32
C SER A 166 -12.65 13.94 -2.11
N ASP A 167 -12.69 13.29 -0.94
CA ASP A 167 -12.31 13.91 0.33
C ASP A 167 -10.80 14.04 0.51
N VAL A 168 -10.02 13.22 -0.22
CA VAL A 168 -8.56 13.30 -0.24
C VAL A 168 -8.06 13.52 -1.67
N PRO A 169 -7.85 14.77 -2.09
CA PRO A 169 -7.30 15.09 -3.40
C PRO A 169 -5.82 14.66 -3.51
N MET A 170 -5.38 14.29 -4.72
CA MET A 170 -3.98 13.89 -4.94
C MET A 170 -2.97 14.99 -4.61
N SER A 171 -3.38 16.25 -4.64
CA SER A 171 -2.57 17.37 -4.17
C SER A 171 -2.25 17.30 -2.67
N ALA A 172 -3.18 16.83 -1.84
CA ALA A 172 -2.95 16.62 -0.41
C ALA A 172 -1.89 15.52 -0.19
N ILE A 173 -2.01 14.41 -0.92
CA ILE A 173 -1.02 13.32 -0.86
C ILE A 173 0.36 13.78 -1.34
N ARG A 174 0.44 14.55 -2.43
CA ARG A 174 1.70 15.17 -2.88
C ARG A 174 2.30 16.08 -1.81
N THR A 175 1.47 16.86 -1.14
CA THR A 175 1.92 17.76 -0.07
C THR A 175 2.53 16.97 1.08
N ILE A 176 1.96 15.81 1.46
CA ILE A 176 2.53 14.91 2.46
C ILE A 176 3.93 14.46 2.04
N PHE A 177 4.06 13.92 0.82
CA PHE A 177 5.36 13.38 0.34
C PHE A 177 6.40 14.46 0.11
N ASN A 178 6.01 15.67 -0.26
CA ASN A 178 6.93 16.80 -0.41
C ASN A 178 7.41 17.37 0.94
N SER A 179 6.59 17.22 2.00
CA SER A 179 6.90 17.76 3.32
C SER A 179 7.61 16.76 4.23
N LEU A 180 7.46 15.46 3.99
CA LEU A 180 7.89 14.40 4.90
C LEU A 180 8.61 13.27 4.14
N ASP A 181 9.95 13.23 4.22
CA ASP A 181 10.79 12.25 3.50
C ASP A 181 10.49 10.77 3.82
N ARG A 182 9.97 10.49 5.03
CA ARG A 182 9.75 9.13 5.54
C ARG A 182 8.29 8.90 5.85
N SER A 183 7.44 9.29 4.90
CA SER A 183 5.99 9.15 5.00
C SER A 183 5.47 8.00 4.13
N GLU A 184 4.38 7.42 4.58
CA GLU A 184 3.60 6.42 3.86
C GLU A 184 2.12 6.77 3.98
N VAL A 185 1.35 6.45 2.96
CA VAL A 185 -0.09 6.69 2.93
C VAL A 185 -0.79 5.38 2.57
N VAL A 186 -1.74 4.98 3.39
CA VAL A 186 -2.69 3.91 3.09
C VAL A 186 -4.03 4.59 2.80
N LEU A 187 -4.43 4.59 1.55
CA LEU A 187 -5.62 5.28 1.05
C LEU A 187 -6.70 4.27 0.65
N ASN A 188 -7.89 4.40 1.21
CA ASN A 188 -9.08 3.75 0.68
C ASN A 188 -9.74 4.65 -0.36
N PHE A 189 -10.11 4.07 -1.50
CA PHE A 189 -10.64 4.82 -2.64
C PHE A 189 -11.77 4.05 -3.32
N ALA A 190 -12.95 4.64 -3.38
CA ALA A 190 -14.13 4.05 -4.00
C ALA A 190 -14.04 4.14 -5.54
N ILE A 191 -13.17 3.34 -6.14
CA ILE A 191 -12.84 3.38 -7.57
C ILE A 191 -14.06 3.15 -8.48
N ASP A 192 -14.97 2.26 -8.08
CA ASP A 192 -16.20 2.00 -8.83
C ASP A 192 -17.18 3.16 -8.79
N SER A 193 -17.23 3.87 -7.66
CA SER A 193 -18.04 5.08 -7.55
C SER A 193 -17.55 6.15 -8.51
N LEU A 194 -16.23 6.40 -8.55
CA LEU A 194 -15.67 7.35 -9.50
C LEU A 194 -16.01 6.96 -10.95
N LEU A 195 -15.83 5.69 -11.34
CA LEU A 195 -16.13 5.24 -12.71
C LEU A 195 -17.62 5.37 -13.08
N ASN A 196 -18.51 5.14 -12.13
CA ASN A 196 -19.94 5.31 -12.36
C ASN A 196 -20.33 6.77 -12.59
N TYR A 197 -19.72 7.71 -11.85
CA TYR A 197 -19.94 9.15 -12.02
C TYR A 197 -19.31 9.74 -13.27
N LEU A 198 -18.26 9.12 -13.83
CA LEU A 198 -17.67 9.55 -15.12
C LEU A 198 -18.67 9.54 -16.28
N GLN A 199 -19.82 8.95 -16.13
CA GLN A 199 -20.86 8.91 -17.17
C GLN A 199 -21.55 10.27 -17.35
N ASP A 200 -21.67 11.09 -16.31
CA ASP A 200 -22.42 12.35 -16.29
C ASP A 200 -21.53 13.59 -16.37
N ALA A 201 -20.34 13.45 -16.85
CA ALA A 201 -19.16 14.29 -16.65
C ALA A 201 -19.18 15.72 -17.23
N SER A 202 -20.30 16.29 -17.66
CA SER A 202 -20.30 17.68 -18.14
C SER A 202 -20.18 18.75 -17.05
N ALA A 203 -20.55 18.44 -15.81
CA ALA A 203 -20.56 19.40 -14.68
C ALA A 203 -19.37 19.27 -13.72
N GLU A 204 -18.61 18.17 -13.73
CA GLU A 204 -17.65 17.83 -12.68
C GLU A 204 -16.19 17.68 -13.18
N LEU A 205 -15.85 18.27 -14.32
CA LEU A 205 -14.50 18.11 -14.92
C LEU A 205 -13.38 18.53 -13.96
N GLU A 206 -13.62 19.49 -13.08
CA GLU A 206 -12.67 19.97 -12.09
C GLU A 206 -12.36 18.92 -11.02
N LEU A 207 -13.39 18.18 -10.55
CA LEU A 207 -13.21 17.09 -9.60
C LEU A 207 -12.35 15.96 -10.20
N TYR A 208 -12.52 15.66 -11.47
CA TYR A 208 -11.77 14.59 -12.13
C TYR A 208 -10.32 14.99 -12.45
N ARG A 209 -10.06 16.27 -12.72
CA ARG A 209 -8.71 16.78 -12.95
C ARG A 209 -7.76 16.55 -11.77
N GLN A 210 -8.27 16.58 -10.55
CA GLN A 210 -7.44 16.31 -9.36
C GLN A 210 -6.86 14.89 -9.34
N PHE A 211 -7.46 13.93 -10.06
CA PHE A 211 -6.95 12.57 -10.23
C PHE A 211 -6.15 12.39 -11.54
N GLY A 212 -5.91 13.45 -12.30
CA GLY A 212 -5.29 13.38 -13.60
C GLY A 212 -6.22 12.85 -14.71
N VAL A 213 -7.53 12.76 -14.43
CA VAL A 213 -8.54 12.33 -15.40
C VAL A 213 -8.94 13.51 -16.26
N ASP A 214 -8.69 13.41 -17.56
CA ASP A 214 -9.01 14.43 -18.55
C ASP A 214 -10.19 14.00 -19.46
N ALA A 215 -10.58 14.89 -20.37
CA ALA A 215 -11.67 14.63 -21.32
C ALA A 215 -11.39 13.42 -22.23
N ARG A 216 -10.11 13.15 -22.56
CA ARG A 216 -9.69 12.00 -23.36
C ARG A 216 -9.93 10.69 -22.60
N PHE A 217 -9.52 10.64 -21.33
CA PHE A 217 -9.77 9.47 -20.47
C PHE A 217 -11.28 9.18 -20.40
N ILE A 218 -12.11 10.21 -20.21
CA ILE A 218 -13.57 10.08 -20.14
C ILE A 218 -14.15 9.57 -21.46
N SER A 219 -13.65 10.08 -22.59
CA SER A 219 -14.06 9.61 -23.92
C SER A 219 -13.71 8.14 -24.13
N ASP A 220 -12.48 7.74 -23.80
CA ASP A 220 -12.02 6.36 -23.89
C ASP A 220 -12.84 5.42 -23.00
N TRP A 221 -13.19 5.86 -21.79
CA TRP A 221 -14.10 5.11 -20.91
C TRP A 221 -15.48 4.92 -21.53
N LYS A 222 -16.10 5.99 -22.04
CA LYS A 222 -17.44 5.91 -22.67
C LYS A 222 -17.47 4.95 -23.84
N GLN A 223 -16.38 4.84 -24.62
CA GLN A 223 -16.28 3.89 -25.72
C GLN A 223 -16.14 2.43 -25.25
N ARG A 224 -15.44 2.21 -24.13
CA ARG A 224 -15.09 0.86 -23.65
C ARG A 224 -16.00 0.31 -22.57
N LYS A 225 -16.89 1.12 -21.96
CA LYS A 225 -17.70 0.71 -20.81
C LYS A 225 -18.54 -0.56 -21.05
N ASP A 226 -18.97 -0.78 -22.30
CA ASP A 226 -19.78 -1.92 -22.71
C ASP A 226 -18.95 -3.13 -23.19
N GLU A 227 -17.61 -2.98 -23.28
CA GLU A 227 -16.71 -4.08 -23.58
C GLU A 227 -16.55 -4.99 -22.36
N LYS A 228 -16.45 -6.31 -22.58
CA LYS A 228 -16.31 -7.34 -21.52
C LYS A 228 -15.23 -7.02 -20.47
N MET A 229 -14.13 -6.38 -20.89
CA MET A 229 -13.00 -6.01 -20.02
C MET A 229 -12.80 -4.50 -19.85
N GLY A 230 -13.67 -3.69 -20.47
CA GLY A 230 -13.50 -2.23 -20.51
C GLY A 230 -13.41 -1.61 -19.13
N ARG A 231 -14.24 -2.08 -18.17
CA ARG A 231 -14.20 -1.61 -16.77
C ARG A 231 -12.87 -1.90 -16.08
N ALA A 232 -12.35 -3.12 -16.19
CA ALA A 232 -11.08 -3.50 -15.56
C ALA A 232 -9.89 -2.71 -16.14
N LEU A 233 -9.87 -2.52 -17.46
CA LEU A 233 -8.84 -1.71 -18.12
C LEU A 233 -8.91 -0.25 -17.66
N THR A 234 -10.10 0.31 -17.51
CA THR A 234 -10.28 1.68 -17.06
C THR A 234 -9.92 1.85 -15.59
N GLN A 235 -10.27 0.89 -14.73
CA GLN A 235 -9.80 0.87 -13.32
C GLN A 235 -8.27 0.90 -13.25
N ARG A 236 -7.59 0.11 -14.06
CA ARG A 236 -6.12 0.09 -14.11
C ARG A 236 -5.52 1.39 -14.63
N ALA A 237 -6.11 1.98 -15.65
CA ALA A 237 -5.68 3.28 -16.14
C ALA A 237 -5.86 4.36 -15.07
N LEU A 238 -6.97 4.34 -14.34
CA LEU A 238 -7.21 5.24 -13.22
C LEU A 238 -6.19 5.05 -12.09
N MET A 239 -5.84 3.81 -11.75
CA MET A 239 -4.77 3.54 -10.78
C MET A 239 -3.43 4.16 -11.21
N ALA A 240 -3.08 4.06 -12.49
CA ALA A 240 -1.87 4.68 -13.03
C ALA A 240 -1.91 6.22 -12.91
N HIS A 241 -3.06 6.84 -13.18
CA HIS A 241 -3.27 8.28 -12.98
C HIS A 241 -3.15 8.70 -11.52
N ILE A 242 -3.77 7.96 -10.60
CA ILE A 242 -3.66 8.19 -9.15
C ILE A 242 -2.20 8.15 -8.72
N HIS A 243 -1.47 7.11 -9.12
CA HIS A 243 -0.04 7.01 -8.83
C HIS A 243 0.75 8.19 -9.38
N ALA A 244 0.60 8.51 -10.66
CA ALA A 244 1.33 9.61 -11.32
C ALA A 244 1.08 10.98 -10.65
N ASN A 245 -0.12 11.19 -10.09
CA ASN A 245 -0.50 12.45 -9.44
C ASN A 245 -0.28 12.47 -7.93
N SER A 246 0.06 11.35 -7.30
CA SER A 246 0.25 11.25 -5.85
C SER A 246 1.61 11.76 -5.36
N GLY A 247 2.62 11.77 -6.22
CA GLY A 247 4.02 12.06 -5.84
C GLY A 247 4.73 10.89 -5.15
N ALA A 248 4.08 9.74 -4.99
CA ALA A 248 4.69 8.53 -4.45
C ALA A 248 5.59 7.86 -5.50
N LYS A 249 6.74 7.32 -5.06
CA LYS A 249 7.61 6.49 -5.91
C LYS A 249 7.05 5.08 -6.08
N PHE A 250 6.44 4.56 -5.03
CA PHE A 250 5.88 3.21 -4.99
C PHE A 250 4.39 3.25 -4.68
N PHE A 251 3.64 2.47 -5.45
CA PHE A 251 2.20 2.38 -5.40
C PHE A 251 1.80 0.91 -5.44
N THR A 252 1.12 0.44 -4.41
CA THR A 252 0.64 -0.94 -4.31
C THR A 252 -0.88 -0.92 -4.20
N PRO A 253 -1.61 -1.03 -5.33
CA PRO A 253 -3.06 -1.04 -5.35
C PRO A 253 -3.60 -2.44 -5.10
N PHE A 254 -4.66 -2.54 -4.33
CA PHE A 254 -5.43 -3.75 -4.13
C PHE A 254 -6.91 -3.48 -4.25
N MET A 255 -7.60 -4.40 -4.90
CA MET A 255 -9.02 -4.30 -5.10
C MET A 255 -9.76 -5.13 -4.05
N LEU A 256 -10.58 -4.46 -3.25
CA LEU A 256 -11.46 -5.05 -2.26
C LEU A 256 -12.89 -5.09 -2.79
N TRP A 257 -13.51 -6.26 -2.79
CA TRP A 257 -14.92 -6.38 -3.11
C TRP A 257 -15.78 -6.17 -1.87
N SER A 258 -16.62 -5.14 -1.87
CA SER A 258 -17.67 -4.95 -0.87
C SER A 258 -18.91 -5.72 -1.28
N ARG A 259 -19.24 -6.79 -0.55
CA ARG A 259 -20.48 -7.58 -0.80
C ARG A 259 -21.73 -6.77 -0.50
N THR A 260 -21.68 -5.93 0.53
CA THR A 260 -22.80 -5.11 0.99
C THR A 260 -23.17 -4.05 -0.04
N ASP A 261 -22.17 -3.38 -0.61
CA ASP A 261 -22.36 -2.28 -1.55
C ASP A 261 -22.33 -2.75 -3.01
N ASN A 262 -22.02 -4.03 -3.25
CA ASN A 262 -21.83 -4.60 -4.58
C ASN A 262 -20.91 -3.76 -5.46
N ARG A 263 -19.75 -3.37 -4.91
CA ARG A 263 -18.76 -2.49 -5.58
C ARG A 263 -17.33 -2.82 -5.21
N TRP A 264 -16.42 -2.47 -6.11
CA TRP A 264 -15.00 -2.52 -5.87
C TRP A 264 -14.51 -1.24 -5.16
N MET A 265 -13.69 -1.44 -4.14
CA MET A 265 -12.92 -0.40 -3.50
C MET A 265 -11.43 -0.70 -3.71
N MET A 266 -10.62 0.33 -3.81
CA MET A 266 -9.17 0.20 -3.90
C MET A 266 -8.55 0.56 -2.55
N LEU A 267 -7.81 -0.36 -1.95
CA LEU A 267 -6.89 -0.03 -0.88
C LEU A 267 -5.51 0.18 -1.51
N ALA A 268 -5.03 1.41 -1.50
CA ALA A 268 -3.76 1.80 -2.09
C ALA A 268 -2.73 2.10 -1.01
N HIS A 269 -1.57 1.46 -1.09
CA HIS A 269 -0.42 1.86 -0.30
C HIS A 269 0.57 2.65 -1.17
N LEU A 270 0.90 3.83 -0.72
CA LEU A 270 1.76 4.82 -1.35
C LEU A 270 2.98 5.06 -0.49
N SER A 271 4.18 5.01 -1.06
CA SER A 271 5.42 5.18 -0.29
C SER A 271 6.58 5.73 -1.11
N GLN A 272 7.62 6.20 -0.42
CA GLN A 272 8.88 6.65 -1.06
C GLN A 272 9.95 5.55 -1.07
N HIS A 273 9.69 4.40 -0.44
CA HIS A 273 10.69 3.34 -0.25
C HIS A 273 10.23 1.99 -0.77
N GLN A 274 11.08 1.36 -1.57
CA GLN A 274 10.83 0.03 -2.14
C GLN A 274 10.59 -1.03 -1.03
N ALA A 275 11.27 -0.93 0.11
CA ALA A 275 11.07 -1.86 1.22
C ALA A 275 9.65 -1.75 1.84
N ALA A 276 9.04 -0.56 1.87
CA ALA A 276 7.68 -0.38 2.35
C ALA A 276 6.68 -1.07 1.40
N ARG A 277 6.85 -0.87 0.08
CA ARG A 277 6.08 -1.58 -0.95
C ARG A 277 6.20 -3.10 -0.80
N ASP A 278 7.42 -3.62 -0.64
CA ASP A 278 7.69 -5.04 -0.46
C ASP A 278 6.93 -5.63 0.74
N LYS A 279 6.94 -4.93 1.87
CA LYS A 279 6.26 -5.39 3.10
C LYS A 279 4.74 -5.34 2.96
N MET A 280 4.18 -4.30 2.37
CA MET A 280 2.74 -4.25 2.09
C MET A 280 2.33 -5.39 1.15
N LEU A 281 3.09 -5.65 0.11
CA LEU A 281 2.81 -6.75 -0.80
C LEU A 281 2.87 -8.12 -0.10
N GLY A 282 3.84 -8.32 0.81
CA GLY A 282 3.91 -9.51 1.65
C GLY A 282 2.66 -9.71 2.51
N VAL A 283 2.07 -8.63 3.04
CA VAL A 283 0.79 -8.69 3.77
C VAL A 283 -0.33 -9.21 2.88
N HIS A 284 -0.39 -8.76 1.63
CA HIS A 284 -1.44 -9.21 0.71
C HIS A 284 -1.30 -10.69 0.35
N TRP A 285 -0.07 -11.17 0.13
CA TRP A 285 0.19 -12.60 -0.05
C TRP A 285 -0.19 -13.42 1.19
N GLN A 286 0.10 -12.92 2.38
CA GLN A 286 -0.25 -13.60 3.65
C GLN A 286 -1.75 -13.69 3.88
N LYS A 287 -2.50 -12.66 3.47
CA LYS A 287 -3.96 -12.54 3.68
C LYS A 287 -4.79 -13.28 2.64
N GLN A 288 -4.22 -14.00 1.73
CA GLN A 288 -4.82 -14.82 0.67
C GLN A 288 -6.36 -14.71 0.54
N ASN A 289 -6.93 -14.82 -0.64
CA ASN A 289 -8.40 -14.86 -0.87
C ASN A 289 -9.24 -13.69 -0.31
N SER A 290 -8.64 -12.72 0.41
CA SER A 290 -9.33 -11.53 0.87
C SER A 290 -9.41 -10.46 -0.21
N PHE A 291 -8.60 -10.58 -1.26
CA PHE A 291 -8.43 -9.57 -2.29
C PHE A 291 -8.51 -10.22 -3.67
N THR A 292 -9.23 -9.57 -4.57
CA THR A 292 -9.28 -9.97 -5.98
C THR A 292 -8.74 -8.83 -6.82
N HIS A 293 -7.81 -9.12 -7.70
CA HIS A 293 -7.22 -8.14 -8.60
C HIS A 293 -7.42 -8.59 -10.04
N ALA A 294 -8.02 -7.74 -10.86
CA ALA A 294 -8.13 -7.99 -12.30
C ALA A 294 -6.89 -7.42 -12.99
N GLY A 295 -6.15 -8.27 -13.68
CA GLY A 295 -4.94 -7.85 -14.39
C GLY A 295 -4.45 -8.89 -15.37
N PRO A 296 -3.57 -8.52 -16.33
CA PRO A 296 -2.89 -9.51 -17.17
C PRO A 296 -2.00 -10.39 -16.29
N GLY A 297 -1.79 -11.62 -16.72
CA GLY A 297 -0.75 -12.48 -16.15
C GLY A 297 0.63 -11.87 -16.30
N GLY A 298 1.60 -12.38 -15.53
CA GLY A 298 3.01 -12.06 -15.68
C GLY A 298 3.56 -10.99 -14.77
N LEU A 299 4.74 -10.50 -15.15
CA LEU A 299 5.48 -9.48 -14.41
C LEU A 299 4.67 -8.22 -14.13
N PHE A 300 3.74 -7.89 -15.03
CA PHE A 300 3.00 -6.63 -15.05
C PHE A 300 1.59 -6.71 -14.49
N ASN A 301 1.26 -7.70 -13.71
CA ASN A 301 -0.10 -7.92 -13.23
C ASN A 301 -0.61 -6.89 -12.21
N LEU A 302 0.23 -6.07 -11.60
CA LEU A 302 -0.19 -4.96 -10.72
C LEU A 302 -0.30 -3.61 -11.42
N GLY A 303 0.52 -3.34 -12.42
CA GLY A 303 0.55 -2.07 -13.11
C GLY A 303 -0.42 -1.98 -14.30
N TYR A 304 -0.58 -0.77 -14.84
CA TYR A 304 -1.19 -0.55 -16.15
C TYR A 304 -0.09 -0.39 -17.20
N ASP A 305 -0.15 -1.20 -18.27
CA ASP A 305 0.66 -1.01 -19.46
C ASP A 305 -0.25 -0.96 -20.69
N ALA A 306 -0.33 0.22 -21.32
CA ALA A 306 -1.16 0.45 -22.49
C ALA A 306 -0.78 -0.40 -23.71
N ARG A 307 0.44 -0.98 -23.72
CA ARG A 307 0.92 -1.86 -24.79
C ARG A 307 0.37 -3.28 -24.70
N LEU A 308 -0.08 -3.69 -23.51
CA LEU A 308 -0.63 -5.02 -23.24
C LEU A 308 -2.12 -5.04 -23.58
N LYS A 309 -2.46 -5.03 -24.87
CA LYS A 309 -3.85 -4.96 -25.33
C LYS A 309 -4.67 -6.26 -25.18
N GLU A 310 -4.07 -7.42 -24.88
CA GLU A 310 -4.70 -8.68 -25.25
C GLU A 310 -4.89 -9.75 -24.17
N SER A 311 -4.53 -9.59 -22.91
CA SER A 311 -4.72 -10.68 -21.94
C SER A 311 -5.13 -10.26 -20.54
N CYS A 312 -6.39 -9.91 -20.40
CA CYS A 312 -7.01 -9.69 -19.08
C CYS A 312 -7.86 -10.88 -18.61
N ASP A 313 -7.50 -12.10 -18.93
CA ASP A 313 -8.37 -13.25 -18.73
C ASP A 313 -8.32 -13.88 -17.33
N SER A 314 -7.53 -13.35 -16.42
CA SER A 314 -7.43 -13.96 -15.09
C SER A 314 -7.58 -12.94 -13.96
N PHE A 315 -8.44 -13.27 -13.01
CA PHE A 315 -8.44 -12.66 -11.69
C PHE A 315 -7.22 -13.18 -10.91
N PHE A 316 -6.49 -12.27 -10.31
CA PHE A 316 -5.36 -12.57 -9.45
C PHE A 316 -5.80 -12.42 -7.99
N SER A 317 -5.74 -13.50 -7.21
CA SER A 317 -6.28 -13.58 -5.85
C SER A 317 -5.23 -13.79 -4.76
N PHE A 318 -3.96 -13.71 -5.10
CA PHE A 318 -2.84 -14.00 -4.19
C PHE A 318 -2.90 -15.43 -3.59
N SER A 319 -3.39 -16.39 -4.36
CA SER A 319 -3.40 -17.81 -3.99
C SER A 319 -2.04 -18.47 -4.27
N GLU A 320 -1.84 -19.68 -3.73
CA GLU A 320 -0.64 -20.47 -4.05
C GLU A 320 -0.53 -20.83 -5.55
N ILE A 321 -1.67 -20.97 -6.22
CA ILE A 321 -1.73 -21.16 -7.69
C ILE A 321 -1.18 -19.91 -8.39
N ASP A 322 -1.58 -18.74 -7.94
CA ASP A 322 -1.11 -17.46 -8.49
C ASP A 322 0.39 -17.27 -8.21
N ARG A 323 0.89 -17.69 -7.06
CA ARG A 323 2.33 -17.64 -6.73
C ARG A 323 3.15 -18.53 -7.66
N THR A 324 2.70 -19.75 -7.91
CA THR A 324 3.35 -20.67 -8.85
C THR A 324 3.35 -20.10 -10.26
N LYS A 325 2.24 -19.51 -10.70
CA LYS A 325 2.13 -18.85 -12.00
C LYS A 325 3.08 -17.66 -12.09
N LEU A 326 3.09 -16.81 -11.07
CA LEU A 326 3.96 -15.63 -10.99
C LEU A 326 5.45 -16.03 -11.09
N SER A 327 5.90 -17.06 -10.38
CA SER A 327 7.28 -17.55 -10.43
C SER A 327 7.68 -17.94 -11.85
N ARG A 328 6.84 -18.71 -12.55
CA ARG A 328 7.09 -19.10 -13.95
C ARG A 328 7.17 -17.89 -14.89
N GLU A 329 6.30 -16.93 -14.70
CA GLU A 329 6.28 -15.72 -15.53
C GLU A 329 7.47 -14.82 -15.25
N LEU A 330 7.91 -14.72 -13.98
CA LEU A 330 9.13 -14.00 -13.60
C LEU A 330 10.38 -14.63 -14.22
N ILE A 331 10.50 -15.96 -14.23
CA ILE A 331 11.61 -16.67 -14.89
C ILE A 331 11.69 -16.27 -16.38
N ASN A 332 10.57 -16.20 -17.06
CA ASN A 332 10.53 -15.85 -18.49
C ASN A 332 10.75 -14.36 -18.76
N ALA A 333 10.27 -13.46 -17.88
CA ALA A 333 10.26 -12.03 -18.13
C ALA A 333 11.48 -11.28 -17.58
N LEU A 334 12.06 -11.74 -16.45
CA LEU A 334 13.19 -11.05 -15.82
C LEU A 334 14.43 -10.91 -16.71
N PRO A 335 14.85 -11.92 -17.49
CA PRO A 335 16.02 -11.75 -18.35
C PRO A 335 15.91 -10.58 -19.31
N SER A 336 14.76 -10.41 -19.95
CA SER A 336 14.52 -9.29 -20.88
C SER A 336 14.44 -7.94 -20.16
N GLU A 337 13.84 -7.88 -18.96
CA GLU A 337 13.80 -6.67 -18.15
C GLU A 337 15.18 -6.29 -17.60
N ILE A 338 15.97 -7.25 -17.15
CA ILE A 338 17.36 -7.03 -16.74
C ILE A 338 18.14 -6.45 -17.90
N HIS A 339 18.03 -7.03 -19.10
CA HIS A 339 18.70 -6.52 -20.30
C HIS A 339 18.26 -5.08 -20.62
N ARG A 340 16.96 -4.79 -20.54
CA ARG A 340 16.40 -3.45 -20.82
C ARG A 340 16.92 -2.39 -19.83
N ILE A 341 17.04 -2.74 -18.54
CA ILE A 341 17.44 -1.80 -17.48
C ILE A 341 18.97 -1.68 -17.40
N MET A 342 19.70 -2.72 -17.83
CA MET A 342 21.15 -2.79 -17.70
C MET A 342 21.83 -1.85 -18.69
N HIS A 343 22.35 -0.75 -18.18
CA HIS A 343 23.21 0.16 -18.93
C HIS A 343 24.66 0.01 -18.42
N GLY A 344 25.60 -0.28 -19.32
CA GLY A 344 27.01 -0.37 -18.94
C GLY A 344 27.48 -1.68 -18.31
N GLY A 345 26.78 -2.79 -18.60
CA GLY A 345 27.25 -4.16 -18.29
C GLY A 345 26.95 -4.66 -16.86
N GLN A 346 26.51 -3.84 -15.94
CA GLN A 346 26.15 -4.24 -14.57
C GLN A 346 24.85 -3.59 -14.11
N LEU A 347 24.05 -4.32 -13.33
CA LEU A 347 22.79 -3.83 -12.76
C LEU A 347 22.76 -4.13 -11.26
N GLU A 348 22.66 -3.12 -10.40
CA GLU A 348 22.40 -3.32 -8.98
C GLU A 348 20.99 -3.88 -8.77
N ILE A 349 20.86 -4.94 -7.95
CA ILE A 349 19.57 -5.59 -7.70
C ILE A 349 18.57 -4.61 -7.06
N GLY A 350 19.03 -3.71 -6.20
CA GLY A 350 18.18 -2.66 -5.65
C GLY A 350 17.54 -1.77 -6.71
N ARG A 351 18.28 -1.46 -7.80
CA ARG A 351 17.74 -0.72 -8.93
C ARG A 351 16.72 -1.56 -9.73
N LEU A 352 17.00 -2.85 -9.97
CA LEU A 352 16.04 -3.74 -10.60
C LEU A 352 14.71 -3.76 -9.82
N LEU A 353 14.79 -3.99 -8.50
CA LEU A 353 13.61 -4.03 -7.63
C LEU A 353 12.82 -2.70 -7.64
N ALA A 354 13.50 -1.57 -7.72
CA ALA A 354 12.85 -0.27 -7.82
C ALA A 354 12.13 -0.09 -9.17
N GLU A 355 12.77 -0.46 -10.27
CA GLU A 355 12.22 -0.30 -11.63
C GLU A 355 11.00 -1.20 -11.91
N ILE A 356 11.00 -2.43 -11.38
CA ILE A 356 9.88 -3.36 -11.61
C ILE A 356 8.82 -3.32 -10.50
N GLY A 357 9.12 -2.68 -9.37
CA GLY A 357 8.32 -2.76 -8.15
C GLY A 357 6.85 -2.40 -8.33
N ASN A 358 6.53 -1.34 -9.07
CA ASN A 358 5.15 -0.92 -9.29
C ASN A 358 4.37 -1.77 -10.31
N ARG A 359 5.01 -2.74 -10.94
CA ARG A 359 4.44 -3.52 -12.04
C ARG A 359 4.19 -4.99 -11.69
N THR A 360 4.92 -5.54 -10.71
CA THR A 360 4.85 -6.96 -10.35
C THR A 360 4.18 -7.21 -9.01
N ALA A 361 3.46 -8.32 -8.88
CA ALA A 361 2.98 -8.87 -7.62
C ALA A 361 4.08 -9.64 -6.84
N GLY A 362 5.26 -9.85 -7.44
CA GLY A 362 6.39 -10.52 -6.78
C GLY A 362 6.95 -9.68 -5.64
N THR A 363 7.16 -10.33 -4.49
CA THR A 363 7.95 -9.78 -3.39
C THR A 363 9.43 -9.81 -3.74
N ASN A 364 10.27 -9.14 -2.95
CA ASN A 364 11.72 -9.25 -3.12
C ASN A 364 12.21 -10.69 -2.99
N GLU A 365 11.58 -11.48 -2.13
CA GLU A 365 11.93 -12.89 -1.92
C GLU A 365 11.64 -13.70 -3.17
N ASP A 366 10.44 -13.55 -3.76
CA ASP A 366 10.09 -14.22 -5.02
C ASP A 366 11.09 -13.87 -6.15
N ILE A 367 11.51 -12.60 -6.22
CA ILE A 367 12.49 -12.15 -7.22
C ILE A 367 13.88 -12.72 -6.94
N PHE A 368 14.33 -12.78 -5.67
CA PHE A 368 15.62 -13.36 -5.31
C PHE A 368 15.66 -14.86 -5.61
N GLU A 369 14.58 -15.59 -5.40
CA GLU A 369 14.47 -17.00 -5.75
C GLU A 369 14.67 -17.20 -7.26
N VAL A 370 13.93 -16.45 -8.08
CA VAL A 370 14.06 -16.51 -9.53
C VAL A 370 15.47 -16.11 -10.01
N LEU A 371 16.06 -15.04 -9.44
CA LEU A 371 17.44 -14.68 -9.76
C LEU A 371 18.43 -15.77 -9.38
N SER A 372 18.17 -16.50 -8.31
CA SER A 372 19.01 -17.66 -7.91
C SER A 372 18.89 -18.81 -8.89
N GLU A 373 17.68 -19.10 -9.39
CA GLU A 373 17.45 -20.12 -10.42
C GLU A 373 18.15 -19.75 -11.73
N LEU A 374 18.00 -18.50 -12.19
CA LEU A 374 18.67 -18.00 -13.40
C LEU A 374 20.21 -18.06 -13.27
N ALA A 375 20.74 -17.77 -12.07
CA ALA A 375 22.18 -17.89 -11.81
C ALA A 375 22.65 -19.37 -11.82
N GLN A 376 21.84 -20.31 -11.31
CA GLN A 376 22.12 -21.72 -11.39
C GLN A 376 22.10 -22.24 -12.83
N ALA A 377 21.16 -21.74 -13.64
CA ALA A 377 21.07 -22.03 -15.07
C ALA A 377 22.17 -21.34 -15.90
N ARG A 378 23.04 -20.52 -15.29
CA ARG A 378 24.08 -19.71 -15.95
C ARG A 378 23.55 -18.71 -16.97
N GLU A 379 22.33 -18.26 -16.78
CA GLU A 379 21.71 -17.23 -17.62
C GLU A 379 22.08 -15.82 -17.17
N LEU A 380 22.52 -15.69 -15.94
CA LEU A 380 23.09 -14.47 -15.35
C LEU A 380 24.17 -14.83 -14.33
N GLU A 381 25.01 -13.88 -14.01
CA GLU A 381 25.98 -13.99 -12.93
C GLU A 381 25.68 -12.95 -11.86
N VAL A 382 25.89 -13.34 -10.59
CA VAL A 382 25.71 -12.44 -9.43
C VAL A 382 27.06 -12.08 -8.85
N LEU A 383 27.31 -10.78 -8.75
CA LEU A 383 28.48 -10.22 -8.04
C LEU A 383 28.03 -9.71 -6.67
N SER A 384 28.88 -9.87 -5.67
CA SER A 384 28.70 -9.22 -4.38
C SER A 384 28.78 -7.70 -4.51
N SER A 385 28.36 -6.95 -3.50
CA SER A 385 28.47 -5.48 -3.45
C SER A 385 29.89 -4.93 -3.70
N ILE A 386 30.92 -5.76 -3.45
CA ILE A 386 32.33 -5.44 -3.69
C ILE A 386 32.84 -5.98 -5.03
N GLY A 387 31.96 -6.45 -5.91
CA GLY A 387 32.31 -6.89 -7.27
C GLY A 387 32.88 -8.31 -7.37
N ARG A 388 32.87 -9.13 -6.31
CA ARG A 388 33.35 -10.52 -6.38
C ARG A 388 32.23 -11.46 -6.84
N PRO A 389 32.51 -12.42 -7.75
CA PRO A 389 31.52 -13.42 -8.16
C PRO A 389 30.97 -14.20 -6.96
N LYS A 390 29.67 -14.40 -6.92
CA LYS A 390 28.99 -15.25 -5.93
C LYS A 390 28.76 -16.63 -6.52
N ARG A 391 28.97 -17.67 -5.71
CA ARG A 391 28.65 -19.04 -6.12
C ARG A 391 27.14 -19.20 -6.22
N ALA A 392 26.67 -20.00 -7.18
CA ALA A 392 25.27 -20.38 -7.30
C ALA A 392 24.76 -20.96 -5.97
N GLY A 393 23.55 -20.64 -5.58
CA GLY A 393 22.96 -21.03 -4.28
C GLY A 393 23.36 -20.15 -3.09
N THR A 394 24.25 -19.16 -3.27
CA THR A 394 24.55 -18.20 -2.21
C THR A 394 23.42 -17.17 -2.10
N LYS A 395 23.02 -16.81 -0.86
CA LYS A 395 21.96 -15.84 -0.60
C LYS A 395 22.22 -14.51 -1.32
N ILE A 396 21.29 -14.12 -2.18
CA ILE A 396 21.31 -12.85 -2.91
C ILE A 396 20.83 -11.72 -2.01
N SER A 397 21.42 -10.54 -2.18
CA SER A 397 21.06 -9.34 -1.42
C SER A 397 20.79 -8.15 -2.36
N ILE A 398 20.05 -7.17 -1.86
CA ILE A 398 19.70 -5.94 -2.58
C ILE A 398 20.91 -5.13 -3.06
N LYS A 399 22.07 -5.29 -2.40
CA LYS A 399 23.34 -4.60 -2.74
C LYS A 399 24.19 -5.36 -3.76
N ASP A 400 23.81 -6.58 -4.10
CA ASP A 400 24.51 -7.37 -5.11
C ASP A 400 24.23 -6.83 -6.50
N ARG A 401 25.06 -7.21 -7.47
CA ARG A 401 24.96 -6.77 -8.85
C ARG A 401 24.76 -7.94 -9.77
N LEU A 402 24.02 -7.73 -10.84
CA LEU A 402 23.82 -8.68 -11.92
C LEU A 402 24.70 -8.31 -13.09
N ILE A 403 25.29 -9.32 -13.75
CA ILE A 403 25.93 -9.21 -15.05
C ILE A 403 25.37 -10.30 -15.97
N LEU A 404 25.34 -10.02 -17.25
CA LEU A 404 25.02 -11.01 -18.26
C LEU A 404 26.28 -11.80 -18.60
N PRO A 405 26.20 -13.10 -18.84
CA PRO A 405 27.33 -13.90 -19.26
C PRO A 405 27.94 -13.36 -20.56
N SER A 406 29.25 -13.47 -20.70
CA SER A 406 29.97 -13.04 -21.91
C SER A 406 29.62 -13.85 -23.15
N GLN A 407 29.06 -15.05 -22.98
CA GLN A 407 28.46 -15.85 -24.05
C GLN A 407 27.00 -16.13 -23.70
N PRO A 408 26.03 -15.59 -24.47
CA PRO A 408 24.63 -15.92 -24.27
C PRO A 408 24.42 -17.41 -24.54
N THR A 409 23.97 -18.13 -23.53
CA THR A 409 23.52 -19.52 -23.69
C THR A 409 22.27 -19.46 -24.56
N LEU A 410 22.28 -20.14 -25.72
CA LEU A 410 21.10 -20.24 -26.57
C LEU A 410 19.99 -20.95 -25.81
N PHE A 411 18.88 -20.24 -25.57
CA PHE A 411 17.70 -20.81 -24.95
C PHE A 411 17.07 -21.87 -25.84
N PHE A 412 17.18 -23.11 -25.47
CA PHE A 412 16.23 -24.12 -25.89
C PHE A 412 15.19 -24.23 -24.79
N SER A 413 14.03 -23.62 -24.98
CA SER A 413 12.87 -23.87 -24.12
C SER A 413 12.58 -25.37 -24.20
N LYS A 414 12.90 -26.14 -23.15
CA LYS A 414 12.33 -27.46 -23.00
C LYS A 414 10.82 -27.26 -22.83
N LYS A 415 10.08 -27.53 -23.91
CA LYS A 415 8.65 -27.80 -23.82
C LYS A 415 8.49 -29.04 -22.93
N PHE A 416 7.96 -28.84 -21.72
CA PHE A 416 7.39 -29.91 -20.90
C PHE A 416 5.86 -29.82 -21.00
#